data_711c6098aeff368a5dc3d6e973fb5bc2
#
_entry.id   711c6098aeff368a5dc3d6e973fb5bc2
#
_cell.length_a   1.000
_cell.length_b   1.000
_cell.length_c   1.000
_cell.angle_alpha   90.00
_cell.angle_beta   90.00
_cell.angle_gamma   90.00
#
_symmetry.space_group_name_H-M   'P 1'
#
loop_
_entity.id
_entity.type
_entity.pdbx_description
1 polymer ?
#
loop_
_entity_poly.entity_id
_entity_poly.type
_entity_poly.pdbx_seq_one_letter_code
_entity_poly.pdbx_strand_id
1 'polypeptide(L)'
;YSHKIQLCNTKKLLSVNIKMKGKLIVVALILLILYLLPSYPEPIVMRNFLSESERRHIISEATNKLETSTISHNKMVDENIRKSETAWLDKDDKVVRNVINRCLKHTDRPITNCEKLQVLKYKSGGHYKPHQDAFKGDDNMRVHTFIIALNDGYRGGETTFPNLNKSYKLNAGDVLFFDTLDNYNFITSKALHGGKPVE
;
A
#
# COMPACT_ATOMS: atom_id res chain seq x y z
N TYR A 1 30.62 -71.98 31.49
CA TYR A 1 29.96 -70.65 31.44
C TYR A 1 30.22 -70.05 30.10
N SER A 2 29.13 -69.90 29.26
CA SER A 2 29.20 -69.24 27.96
C SER A 2 28.86 -67.78 28.12
N HIS A 3 29.80 -66.87 27.84
CA HIS A 3 29.55 -65.45 27.75
C HIS A 3 29.26 -65.09 26.30
N LYS A 4 28.00 -64.68 26.00
CA LYS A 4 27.62 -64.08 24.73
C LYS A 4 27.69 -62.56 24.84
N ILE A 5 28.56 -61.92 24.02
CA ILE A 5 28.58 -60.47 23.88
C ILE A 5 27.60 -60.13 22.76
N GLN A 6 26.55 -59.38 23.09
CA GLN A 6 25.58 -58.86 22.11
C GLN A 6 26.08 -57.51 21.63
N LEU A 7 26.62 -57.42 20.41
CA LEU A 7 27.00 -56.19 19.77
C LEU A 7 25.74 -55.42 19.39
N CYS A 8 25.48 -54.34 20.09
CA CYS A 8 24.39 -53.42 19.79
C CYS A 8 24.59 -52.82 18.39
N ASN A 9 23.54 -52.78 17.57
CA ASN A 9 23.59 -52.44 16.16
C ASN A 9 23.70 -50.89 15.97
N THR A 10 24.92 -50.37 16.19
CA THR A 10 25.25 -48.94 16.10
C THR A 10 24.99 -48.35 14.70
N LYS A 11 24.97 -49.17 13.64
CA LYS A 11 24.67 -48.73 12.25
C LYS A 11 23.26 -48.20 12.09
N LYS A 12 22.26 -48.71 12.84
CA LYS A 12 20.85 -48.28 12.71
C LYS A 12 20.63 -46.92 13.38
N LEU A 13 21.30 -46.61 14.49
CA LEU A 13 21.27 -45.31 15.15
C LEU A 13 21.96 -44.23 14.30
N LEU A 14 23.08 -44.56 13.66
CA LEU A 14 23.83 -43.64 12.80
C LEU A 14 23.01 -43.25 11.56
N SER A 15 22.33 -44.22 10.89
CA SER A 15 21.49 -44.00 9.73
C SER A 15 20.25 -43.14 10.03
N VAL A 16 19.64 -43.28 11.20
CA VAL A 16 18.52 -42.46 11.65
C VAL A 16 18.96 -41.02 11.91
N ASN A 17 20.09 -40.80 12.53
CA ASN A 17 20.66 -39.48 12.80
C ASN A 17 21.04 -38.74 11.48
N ILE A 18 21.58 -39.44 10.50
CA ILE A 18 21.90 -38.84 9.17
C ILE A 18 20.62 -38.46 8.43
N LYS A 19 19.59 -39.31 8.45
CA LYS A 19 18.28 -39.00 7.85
C LYS A 19 17.57 -37.83 8.53
N MET A 20 17.66 -37.72 9.87
CA MET A 20 17.10 -36.59 10.61
C MET A 20 17.85 -35.29 10.31
N LYS A 21 19.19 -35.28 10.28
CA LYS A 21 20.00 -34.13 9.91
C LYS A 21 19.69 -33.66 8.49
N GLY A 22 19.54 -34.59 7.53
CA GLY A 22 19.15 -34.28 6.16
C GLY A 22 17.78 -33.59 6.06
N LYS A 23 16.78 -34.09 6.82
CA LYS A 23 15.46 -33.46 6.88
C LYS A 23 15.52 -32.05 7.48
N LEU A 24 16.29 -31.82 8.53
CA LEU A 24 16.49 -30.53 9.15
C LEU A 24 17.14 -29.52 8.18
N ILE A 25 18.13 -29.94 7.41
CA ILE A 25 18.78 -29.12 6.39
C ILE A 25 17.77 -28.72 5.30
N VAL A 26 16.96 -29.65 4.82
CA VAL A 26 15.92 -29.37 3.80
C VAL A 26 14.89 -28.37 4.34
N VAL A 27 14.42 -28.56 5.58
CA VAL A 27 13.50 -27.60 6.22
C VAL A 27 14.15 -26.22 6.36
N ALA A 28 15.39 -26.14 6.80
CA ALA A 28 16.11 -24.87 6.91
C ALA A 28 16.27 -24.17 5.54
N LEU A 29 16.57 -24.93 4.48
CA LEU A 29 16.65 -24.38 3.12
C LEU A 29 15.28 -23.87 2.62
N ILE A 30 14.20 -24.59 2.89
CA ILE A 30 12.84 -24.15 2.54
C ILE A 30 12.50 -22.86 3.29
N LEU A 31 12.77 -22.77 4.59
CA LEU A 31 12.54 -21.57 5.39
C LEU A 31 13.38 -20.40 4.89
N LEU A 32 14.64 -20.65 4.51
CA LEU A 32 15.50 -19.62 3.92
C LEU A 32 14.95 -19.14 2.57
N ILE A 33 14.49 -20.04 1.70
CA ILE A 33 13.87 -19.67 0.42
C ILE A 33 12.61 -18.85 0.68
N LEU A 34 11.73 -19.28 1.59
CA LEU A 34 10.52 -18.52 1.95
C LEU A 34 10.85 -17.13 2.51
N TYR A 35 11.90 -17.02 3.32
CA TYR A 35 12.38 -15.74 3.85
C TYR A 35 12.92 -14.80 2.75
N LEU A 36 13.53 -15.37 1.70
CA LEU A 36 14.07 -14.63 0.56
C LEU A 36 13.01 -14.32 -0.51
N LEU A 37 11.76 -14.76 -0.38
CA LEU A 37 10.70 -14.39 -1.33
C LEU A 37 10.29 -12.92 -1.16
N PRO A 38 9.96 -12.22 -2.27
CA PRO A 38 9.39 -10.89 -2.19
C PRO A 38 8.13 -10.89 -1.32
N SER A 39 8.09 -10.01 -0.34
CA SER A 39 6.94 -9.80 0.53
C SER A 39 6.37 -8.39 0.35
N TYR A 40 5.07 -8.25 0.58
CA TYR A 40 4.38 -6.97 0.50
C TYR A 40 3.45 -6.85 1.70
N PRO A 41 3.57 -5.77 2.52
CA PRO A 41 2.68 -5.54 3.63
C PRO A 41 1.27 -5.19 3.13
N GLU A 42 0.23 -5.66 3.83
CA GLU A 42 -1.14 -5.28 3.49
C GLU A 42 -1.37 -3.79 3.76
N PRO A 43 -2.23 -3.12 2.94
CA PRO A 43 -2.66 -1.76 3.22
C PRO A 43 -3.30 -1.62 4.60
N ILE A 44 -3.01 -0.53 5.29
CA ILE A 44 -3.42 -0.26 6.67
C ILE A 44 -4.43 0.87 6.70
N VAL A 45 -5.55 0.69 7.41
CA VAL A 45 -6.51 1.76 7.68
C VAL A 45 -6.26 2.33 9.06
N MET A 46 -5.93 3.63 9.13
CA MET A 46 -5.85 4.40 10.37
C MET A 46 -7.13 5.22 10.52
N ARG A 47 -7.82 5.02 11.63
CA ARG A 47 -9.11 5.64 11.92
C ARG A 47 -8.95 7.03 12.54
N ASN A 48 -9.92 7.93 12.24
CA ASN A 48 -9.95 9.29 12.81
C ASN A 48 -8.63 10.05 12.62
N PHE A 49 -7.98 9.89 11.48
CA PHE A 49 -6.69 10.49 11.18
C PHE A 49 -6.79 12.00 10.98
N LEU A 50 -7.86 12.50 10.35
CA LEU A 50 -8.18 13.91 10.22
C LEU A 50 -9.36 14.30 11.09
N SER A 51 -9.24 15.44 11.77
CA SER A 51 -10.37 16.08 12.42
C SER A 51 -11.37 16.67 11.40
N GLU A 52 -12.59 16.94 11.85
CA GLU A 52 -13.60 17.58 11.01
C GLU A 52 -13.17 18.96 10.52
N SER A 53 -12.51 19.74 11.38
CA SER A 53 -12.03 21.08 11.03
C SER A 53 -10.94 21.03 9.93
N GLU A 54 -10.00 20.06 10.00
CA GLU A 54 -8.99 19.87 8.97
C GLU A 54 -9.62 19.45 7.64
N ARG A 55 -10.61 18.53 7.66
CA ARG A 55 -11.34 18.12 6.46
C ARG A 55 -12.08 19.27 5.79
N ARG A 56 -12.81 20.08 6.59
CA ARG A 56 -13.52 21.26 6.10
C ARG A 56 -12.57 22.27 5.47
N HIS A 57 -11.43 22.54 6.13
CA HIS A 57 -10.41 23.43 5.60
C HIS A 57 -9.87 22.96 4.25
N ILE A 58 -9.47 21.68 4.14
CA ILE A 58 -8.95 21.09 2.90
C ILE A 58 -9.99 21.16 1.78
N ILE A 59 -11.25 20.85 2.05
CA ILE A 59 -12.34 20.93 1.07
C ILE A 59 -12.52 22.38 0.59
N SER A 60 -12.54 23.34 1.54
CA SER A 60 -12.69 24.77 1.22
C SER A 60 -11.56 25.26 0.32
N GLU A 61 -10.31 24.95 0.66
CA GLU A 61 -9.13 25.34 -0.12
C GLU A 61 -9.07 24.72 -1.51
N ALA A 62 -9.63 23.51 -1.67
CA ALA A 62 -9.64 22.80 -2.94
C ALA A 62 -10.77 23.27 -3.87
N THR A 63 -11.91 23.72 -3.34
CA THR A 63 -13.17 23.89 -4.09
C THR A 63 -13.01 24.76 -5.33
N ASN A 64 -12.29 25.86 -5.25
CA ASN A 64 -12.10 26.81 -6.38
C ASN A 64 -10.87 26.47 -7.25
N LYS A 65 -10.16 25.37 -6.95
CA LYS A 65 -8.95 24.91 -7.68
C LYS A 65 -9.17 23.59 -8.41
N LEU A 66 -10.41 23.06 -8.37
CA LEU A 66 -10.74 21.77 -8.98
C LEU A 66 -10.77 21.89 -10.50
N GLU A 67 -10.01 21.04 -11.18
CA GLU A 67 -9.96 20.89 -12.64
C GLU A 67 -10.18 19.43 -13.01
N THR A 68 -10.60 19.14 -14.24
CA THR A 68 -10.73 17.75 -14.72
C THR A 68 -9.42 17.01 -14.55
N SER A 69 -9.50 15.82 -13.90
CA SER A 69 -8.31 15.00 -13.66
C SER A 69 -7.72 14.47 -14.97
N THR A 70 -6.40 14.46 -15.03
CA THR A 70 -5.64 13.86 -16.13
C THR A 70 -5.11 12.48 -15.74
N ILE A 71 -4.79 11.67 -16.73
CA ILE A 71 -4.07 10.41 -16.61
C ILE A 71 -2.66 10.58 -17.17
N SER A 72 -1.67 9.97 -16.48
CA SER A 72 -0.25 9.96 -16.86
C SER A 72 0.42 11.33 -17.04
N HIS A 73 1.74 11.32 -17.28
CA HIS A 73 2.58 12.50 -17.53
C HIS A 73 2.15 13.35 -18.75
N ASN A 74 1.42 12.76 -19.69
CA ASN A 74 0.98 13.44 -20.92
C ASN A 74 -0.24 14.34 -20.74
N LYS A 75 -0.76 14.49 -19.51
CA LYS A 75 -1.94 15.29 -19.19
C LYS A 75 -3.18 14.96 -20.04
N MET A 76 -3.28 13.72 -20.49
CA MET A 76 -4.46 13.26 -21.25
C MET A 76 -5.66 13.13 -20.31
N VAL A 77 -6.84 13.50 -20.83
CA VAL A 77 -8.13 13.25 -20.17
C VAL A 77 -8.77 12.04 -20.84
N ASP A 78 -9.07 11.00 -20.06
CA ASP A 78 -9.84 9.83 -20.50
C ASP A 78 -10.79 9.41 -19.38
N GLU A 79 -12.06 9.81 -19.50
CA GLU A 79 -13.09 9.50 -18.49
C GLU A 79 -13.43 8.01 -18.39
N ASN A 80 -13.05 7.17 -19.37
CA ASN A 80 -13.18 5.73 -19.27
C ASN A 80 -12.15 5.11 -18.30
N ILE A 81 -11.02 5.81 -18.08
CA ILE A 81 -9.96 5.40 -17.15
C ILE A 81 -10.14 6.10 -15.81
N ARG A 82 -10.33 7.44 -15.83
CA ARG A 82 -10.46 8.25 -14.62
C ARG A 82 -11.49 9.35 -14.80
N LYS A 83 -12.55 9.30 -14.00
CA LYS A 83 -13.61 10.30 -13.99
C LYS A 83 -13.64 11.00 -12.64
N SER A 84 -12.89 12.09 -12.51
CA SER A 84 -12.77 12.89 -11.29
C SER A 84 -12.31 14.32 -11.60
N GLU A 85 -12.37 15.18 -10.59
CA GLU A 85 -11.74 16.51 -10.57
C GLU A 85 -10.58 16.49 -9.57
N THR A 86 -9.52 17.23 -9.84
CA THR A 86 -8.29 17.30 -9.03
C THR A 86 -7.98 18.75 -8.67
N ALA A 87 -7.62 19.00 -7.43
CA ALA A 87 -6.97 20.22 -6.97
C ALA A 87 -5.64 19.88 -6.28
N TRP A 88 -4.65 20.77 -6.41
CA TRP A 88 -3.35 20.62 -5.75
C TRP A 88 -3.19 21.74 -4.71
N LEU A 89 -3.05 21.35 -3.45
CA LEU A 89 -2.85 22.27 -2.34
C LEU A 89 -1.39 22.36 -1.96
N ASP A 90 -0.93 23.59 -1.72
CA ASP A 90 0.46 23.86 -1.40
C ASP A 90 0.80 23.49 0.04
N LYS A 91 2.05 23.07 0.26
CA LYS A 91 2.61 22.78 1.59
C LYS A 91 2.81 24.03 2.44
N ASP A 92 2.61 25.22 1.89
CA ASP A 92 2.68 26.48 2.63
C ASP A 92 1.46 26.73 3.51
N ASP A 93 0.31 26.14 3.18
CA ASP A 93 -0.84 26.10 4.06
C ASP A 93 -0.51 25.32 5.34
N LYS A 94 -0.79 25.93 6.50
CA LYS A 94 -0.43 25.35 7.81
C LYS A 94 -1.17 24.04 8.09
N VAL A 95 -2.45 23.92 7.70
CA VAL A 95 -3.25 22.70 7.93
C VAL A 95 -2.75 21.60 7.02
N VAL A 96 -2.54 21.90 5.73
CA VAL A 96 -1.98 20.96 4.75
C VAL A 96 -0.63 20.43 5.21
N ARG A 97 0.27 21.33 5.64
CA ARG A 97 1.60 20.97 6.17
C ARG A 97 1.50 20.05 7.39
N ASN A 98 0.58 20.34 8.32
CA ASN A 98 0.39 19.52 9.51
C ASN A 98 -0.11 18.11 9.17
N VAL A 99 -1.02 17.99 8.19
CA VAL A 99 -1.51 16.70 7.69
C VAL A 99 -0.37 15.91 7.04
N ILE A 100 0.40 16.53 6.14
CA ILE A 100 1.57 15.91 5.52
C ILE A 100 2.58 15.44 6.57
N ASN A 101 2.92 16.28 7.54
CA ASN A 101 3.85 15.90 8.61
C ASN A 101 3.34 14.74 9.46
N ARG A 102 2.02 14.60 9.61
CA ARG A 102 1.40 13.47 10.30
C ARG A 102 1.52 12.18 9.48
N CYS A 103 1.32 12.25 8.16
CA CYS A 103 1.57 11.13 7.26
C CYS A 103 3.04 10.68 7.33
N LEU A 104 3.97 11.63 7.30
CA LEU A 104 5.40 11.35 7.32
C LEU A 104 5.91 10.62 8.58
N LYS A 105 5.17 10.71 9.70
CA LYS A 105 5.51 9.91 10.90
C LYS A 105 5.39 8.39 10.68
N HIS A 106 4.75 7.98 9.61
CA HIS A 106 4.58 6.58 9.22
C HIS A 106 5.55 6.15 8.10
N THR A 107 6.48 7.03 7.74
CA THR A 107 7.50 6.80 6.70
C THR A 107 8.87 7.23 7.19
N ASP A 108 9.92 6.88 6.45
CA ASP A 108 11.30 7.35 6.67
C ASP A 108 11.67 8.55 5.76
N ARG A 109 10.66 9.19 5.12
CA ARG A 109 10.90 10.21 4.09
C ARG A 109 10.75 11.62 4.63
N PRO A 110 11.62 12.58 4.20
CA PRO A 110 11.48 13.99 4.56
C PRO A 110 10.36 14.66 3.76
N ILE A 111 9.84 15.80 4.27
CA ILE A 111 8.78 16.56 3.59
C ILE A 111 9.18 17.06 2.19
N THR A 112 10.46 17.19 1.91
CA THR A 112 10.98 17.58 0.58
C THR A 112 10.65 16.55 -0.49
N ASN A 113 10.48 15.28 -0.11
CA ASN A 113 10.10 14.20 -1.02
C ASN A 113 8.59 14.07 -1.24
N CYS A 114 7.78 14.80 -0.46
CA CYS A 114 6.32 14.78 -0.65
C CYS A 114 5.91 15.63 -1.83
N GLU A 115 4.94 15.14 -2.58
CA GLU A 115 4.19 15.95 -3.53
C GLU A 115 3.34 17.00 -2.80
N LYS A 116 2.75 17.96 -3.54
CA LYS A 116 1.66 18.78 -3.04
C LYS A 116 0.49 17.87 -2.65
N LEU A 117 -0.36 18.31 -1.72
CA LEU A 117 -1.53 17.52 -1.36
C LEU A 117 -2.53 17.50 -2.53
N GLN A 118 -2.76 16.32 -3.10
CA GLN A 118 -3.75 16.12 -4.15
C GLN A 118 -5.13 15.89 -3.53
N VAL A 119 -6.09 16.76 -3.85
CA VAL A 119 -7.49 16.60 -3.46
C VAL A 119 -8.27 16.13 -4.70
N LEU A 120 -8.98 15.02 -4.54
CA LEU A 120 -9.77 14.40 -5.60
C LEU A 120 -11.25 14.51 -5.26
N LYS A 121 -12.05 14.93 -6.24
CA LYS A 121 -13.51 14.96 -6.15
C LYS A 121 -14.12 14.03 -7.18
N TYR A 122 -14.89 13.08 -6.71
CA TYR A 122 -15.66 12.16 -7.52
C TYR A 122 -17.15 12.51 -7.41
N LYS A 123 -17.80 12.77 -8.54
CA LYS A 123 -19.26 12.89 -8.66
C LYS A 123 -19.86 11.50 -8.84
N SER A 124 -21.21 11.38 -8.84
CA SER A 124 -21.88 10.12 -9.17
C SER A 124 -21.36 9.53 -10.50
N GLY A 125 -21.07 8.23 -10.49
CA GLY A 125 -20.38 7.53 -11.59
C GLY A 125 -18.87 7.80 -11.68
N GLY A 126 -18.32 8.68 -10.83
CA GLY A 126 -16.87 8.97 -10.79
C GLY A 126 -16.08 7.76 -10.31
N HIS A 127 -14.96 7.48 -10.96
CA HIS A 127 -14.13 6.29 -10.68
C HIS A 127 -12.69 6.48 -11.13
N TYR A 128 -11.83 5.56 -10.76
CA TYR A 128 -10.48 5.42 -11.30
C TYR A 128 -10.14 3.94 -11.46
N LYS A 129 -9.90 3.49 -12.69
CA LYS A 129 -9.54 2.10 -12.98
C LYS A 129 -8.26 1.67 -12.24
N PRO A 130 -8.04 0.36 -12.04
CA PRO A 130 -6.83 -0.13 -11.38
C PRO A 130 -5.56 0.38 -12.08
N HIS A 131 -4.66 0.97 -11.29
CA HIS A 131 -3.42 1.60 -11.73
C HIS A 131 -2.32 1.40 -10.68
N GLN A 132 -1.08 1.70 -11.06
CA GLN A 132 0.07 1.81 -10.17
C GLN A 132 0.34 3.28 -9.90
N ASP A 133 0.78 3.59 -8.68
CA ASP A 133 1.27 4.93 -8.33
C ASP A 133 2.77 5.11 -8.62
N ALA A 134 3.54 4.02 -8.58
CA ALA A 134 4.96 4.00 -8.91
C ALA A 134 5.17 3.63 -10.38
N PHE A 135 6.05 4.39 -11.07
CA PHE A 135 6.43 4.13 -12.45
C PHE A 135 7.93 3.95 -12.56
N LYS A 136 8.35 2.98 -13.38
CA LYS A 136 9.76 2.74 -13.63
C LYS A 136 10.37 3.91 -14.39
N GLY A 137 11.47 4.46 -13.86
CA GLY A 137 12.21 5.56 -14.48
C GLY A 137 11.80 6.94 -13.98
N ASP A 138 10.90 7.05 -13.02
CA ASP A 138 10.65 8.31 -12.33
C ASP A 138 11.80 8.65 -11.38
N ASP A 139 12.34 9.87 -11.49
CA ASP A 139 13.42 10.37 -10.62
C ASP A 139 12.97 10.49 -9.15
N ASN A 140 11.67 10.75 -8.92
CA ASN A 140 11.05 10.80 -7.60
C ASN A 140 9.83 9.89 -7.56
N MET A 141 10.06 8.59 -7.55
CA MET A 141 9.02 7.56 -7.55
C MET A 141 8.22 7.61 -6.24
N ARG A 142 6.90 7.53 -6.34
CA ARG A 142 6.01 7.37 -5.19
C ARG A 142 6.26 6.02 -4.55
N VAL A 143 6.80 6.00 -3.33
CA VAL A 143 7.08 4.77 -2.57
C VAL A 143 6.01 4.48 -1.53
N HIS A 144 5.26 5.50 -1.12
CA HIS A 144 4.17 5.43 -0.15
C HIS A 144 2.96 6.23 -0.65
N THR A 145 1.76 5.71 -0.44
CA THR A 145 0.51 6.41 -0.76
C THR A 145 -0.40 6.46 0.46
N PHE A 146 -0.97 7.66 0.68
CA PHE A 146 -1.98 7.93 1.71
C PHE A 146 -3.27 8.40 1.03
N ILE A 147 -4.33 7.62 1.10
CA ILE A 147 -5.67 8.00 0.62
C ILE A 147 -6.50 8.37 1.84
N ILE A 148 -6.89 9.64 1.94
CA ILE A 148 -7.61 10.19 3.09
C ILE A 148 -9.04 10.52 2.67
N ALA A 149 -10.04 9.95 3.34
CA ALA A 149 -11.44 10.27 3.07
C ALA A 149 -11.83 11.61 3.73
N LEU A 150 -12.21 12.58 2.92
CA LEU A 150 -12.66 13.87 3.42
C LEU A 150 -14.15 13.89 3.80
N ASN A 151 -14.95 12.97 3.22
CA ASN A 151 -16.37 12.76 3.52
C ASN A 151 -16.74 11.28 3.31
N ASP A 152 -17.94 10.86 3.73
CA ASP A 152 -18.43 9.48 3.68
C ASP A 152 -19.93 9.34 3.35
N GLY A 153 -20.61 10.45 3.09
CA GLY A 153 -22.06 10.49 2.79
C GLY A 153 -22.41 10.00 1.37
N TYR A 154 -21.77 8.92 0.87
CA TYR A 154 -21.99 8.34 -0.46
C TYR A 154 -21.90 6.81 -0.42
N ARG A 155 -22.51 6.13 -1.41
CA ARG A 155 -22.35 4.69 -1.64
C ARG A 155 -21.28 4.45 -2.69
N GLY A 156 -20.76 3.21 -2.79
CA GLY A 156 -19.66 2.90 -3.68
C GLY A 156 -18.34 3.60 -3.29
N GLY A 157 -17.47 3.85 -4.24
CA GLY A 157 -16.22 4.61 -4.06
C GLY A 157 -15.18 3.92 -3.19
N GLU A 158 -15.27 2.58 -2.99
CA GLU A 158 -14.24 1.83 -2.28
C GLU A 158 -12.92 1.85 -3.05
N THR A 159 -11.81 1.94 -2.32
CA THR A 159 -10.49 1.64 -2.88
C THR A 159 -10.27 0.14 -2.91
N THR A 160 -10.01 -0.41 -4.09
CA THR A 160 -9.83 -1.85 -4.30
C THR A 160 -8.40 -2.18 -4.68
N PHE A 161 -7.93 -3.34 -4.19
CA PHE A 161 -6.65 -3.95 -4.56
C PHE A 161 -6.95 -5.32 -5.17
N PRO A 162 -7.13 -5.42 -6.50
CA PRO A 162 -7.57 -6.66 -7.15
C PRO A 162 -6.61 -7.82 -6.90
N ASN A 163 -5.30 -7.58 -6.89
CA ASN A 163 -4.31 -8.63 -6.68
C ASN A 163 -4.14 -9.06 -5.21
N LEU A 164 -4.76 -8.35 -4.28
CA LEU A 164 -4.88 -8.76 -2.87
C LEU A 164 -6.27 -9.29 -2.53
N ASN A 165 -7.23 -9.17 -3.47
CA ASN A 165 -8.65 -9.43 -3.22
C ASN A 165 -9.19 -8.62 -2.01
N LYS A 166 -8.79 -7.34 -1.92
CA LYS A 166 -9.17 -6.43 -0.83
C LYS A 166 -9.95 -5.23 -1.35
N SER A 167 -10.85 -4.73 -0.50
CA SER A 167 -11.66 -3.54 -0.77
C SER A 167 -11.82 -2.75 0.53
N TYR A 168 -11.57 -1.44 0.47
CA TYR A 168 -11.58 -0.55 1.63
C TYR A 168 -12.59 0.57 1.44
N LYS A 169 -13.61 0.62 2.27
CA LYS A 169 -14.50 1.77 2.44
C LYS A 169 -14.04 2.56 3.65
N LEU A 170 -13.67 3.81 3.43
CA LEU A 170 -13.20 4.70 4.48
C LEU A 170 -14.36 5.56 5.00
N ASN A 171 -14.38 5.81 6.30
CA ASN A 171 -15.22 6.85 6.89
C ASN A 171 -14.51 8.21 6.79
N ALA A 172 -15.27 9.28 6.92
CA ALA A 172 -14.72 10.64 6.91
C ALA A 172 -13.63 10.82 8.00
N GLY A 173 -12.44 11.21 7.57
CA GLY A 173 -11.27 11.38 8.43
C GLY A 173 -10.38 10.14 8.55
N ASP A 174 -10.77 8.99 8.00
CA ASP A 174 -9.90 7.82 7.93
C ASP A 174 -8.85 7.98 6.82
N VAL A 175 -7.73 7.29 6.97
CA VAL A 175 -6.68 7.19 5.95
C VAL A 175 -6.35 5.74 5.66
N LEU A 176 -6.19 5.41 4.40
CA LEU A 176 -5.63 4.17 3.90
C LEU A 176 -4.17 4.43 3.50
N PHE A 177 -3.25 3.75 4.15
CA PHE A 177 -1.82 3.81 3.88
C PHE A 177 -1.34 2.50 3.24
N PHE A 178 -0.52 2.60 2.20
CA PHE A 178 0.09 1.43 1.57
C PHE A 178 1.41 1.81 0.87
N ASP A 179 2.28 0.80 0.76
CA ASP A 179 3.50 0.88 -0.01
C ASP A 179 3.22 0.57 -1.49
N THR A 180 3.99 1.13 -2.39
CA THR A 180 3.92 0.84 -3.83
C THR A 180 4.97 -0.18 -4.26
N LEU A 181 5.93 -0.45 -3.37
CA LEU A 181 7.06 -1.34 -3.57
C LEU A 181 7.00 -2.54 -2.62
N ASP A 182 7.67 -3.61 -2.99
CA ASP A 182 7.90 -4.76 -2.09
C ASP A 182 9.10 -4.52 -1.16
N ASN A 183 9.42 -5.52 -0.32
CA ASN A 183 10.54 -5.47 0.64
C ASN A 183 11.93 -5.39 -0.01
N TYR A 184 12.03 -5.54 -1.33
CA TYR A 184 13.26 -5.37 -2.12
C TYR A 184 13.26 -4.07 -2.92
N ASN A 185 12.30 -3.16 -2.68
CA ASN A 185 12.11 -1.91 -3.39
C ASN A 185 11.78 -2.08 -4.89
N PHE A 186 11.15 -3.18 -5.28
CA PHE A 186 10.61 -3.34 -6.62
C PHE A 186 9.12 -2.99 -6.66
N ILE A 187 8.70 -2.35 -7.77
CA ILE A 187 7.27 -2.11 -8.02
C ILE A 187 6.53 -3.46 -8.01
N THR A 188 5.53 -3.57 -7.15
CA THR A 188 4.79 -4.81 -6.98
C THR A 188 3.38 -4.74 -7.53
N SER A 189 2.95 -5.79 -8.22
CA SER A 189 1.57 -5.90 -8.69
C SER A 189 0.54 -5.92 -7.55
N LYS A 190 0.95 -6.24 -6.32
CA LYS A 190 0.09 -6.22 -5.13
C LYS A 190 -0.36 -4.82 -4.75
N ALA A 191 0.39 -3.77 -5.15
CA ALA A 191 0.04 -2.38 -4.97
C ALA A 191 -0.91 -1.83 -6.05
N LEU A 192 -1.27 -2.63 -7.07
CA LEU A 192 -2.27 -2.25 -8.06
C LEU A 192 -3.59 -1.96 -7.37
N HIS A 193 -4.11 -0.75 -7.53
CA HIS A 193 -5.34 -0.31 -6.86
C HIS A 193 -6.18 0.60 -7.75
N GLY A 194 -7.47 0.74 -7.40
CA GLY A 194 -8.40 1.60 -8.11
C GLY A 194 -9.58 2.01 -7.25
N GLY A 195 -10.29 3.06 -7.65
CA GLY A 195 -11.52 3.53 -7.02
C GLY A 195 -12.76 3.03 -7.76
N LYS A 196 -13.64 2.31 -7.07
CA LYS A 196 -14.94 1.93 -7.61
C LYS A 196 -15.81 3.16 -7.91
N PRO A 197 -16.81 3.04 -8.79
CA PRO A 197 -17.77 4.11 -9.01
C PRO A 197 -18.44 4.57 -7.73
N VAL A 198 -18.62 5.89 -7.59
CA VAL A 198 -19.41 6.53 -6.55
C VAL A 198 -20.87 6.53 -6.99
N GLU A 199 -21.77 6.18 -6.07
CA GLU A 199 -23.25 6.17 -6.28
C GLU A 199 -23.93 7.27 -5.49
#